data_5b5f31fcd9d2f2b18f0034e6d000b128
#
_entry.id   5b5f31fcd9d2f2b18f0034e6d000b128
#
_cell.length_a   1.000
_cell.length_b   1.000
_cell.length_c   1.000
_cell.angle_alpha   90.00
_cell.angle_beta   90.00
_cell.angle_gamma   90.00
#
_symmetry.space_group_name_H-M   'P 1'
#
loop_
_entity.id
_entity.type
_entity.pdbx_description
1 polymer ?
#
loop_
_entity_poly.entity_id
_entity_poly.type
_entity_poly.pdbx_seq_one_letter_code
_entity_poly.pdbx_strand_id
1 'polypeptide(L)'
;DWSSDVCSSDLLGGVATDVRQLIADTAKEVPKGSSVVLLGQVQTMNSAFTGLLFGLLGAVVLIYFLIVVNFQSWSDPFVIITALPAALAGIVWMLFTTETTLSVPALTGAIMCMGVATANSVLVISFARERYEELGDPVAAALEAGFVRFRPVLMTALAMIIGMAPMALGLGEGGEQNAPLGRAVIGGLIRSEEHTSELQSPMYLV
;
A
#
# COMPACT_ATOMS: atom_id res chain seq x y z
N ASP A 1 13.55 28.92 -16.83
CA ASP A 1 13.54 27.95 -15.73
C ASP A 1 12.89 26.68 -16.21
N TRP A 2 13.69 25.88 -16.90
CA TRP A 2 13.28 24.77 -17.76
C TRP A 2 13.35 23.41 -17.07
N SER A 3 13.72 23.36 -15.80
CA SER A 3 14.13 22.12 -15.16
C SER A 3 13.18 21.52 -14.15
N SER A 4 12.17 22.24 -13.70
CA SER A 4 11.29 21.74 -12.62
C SER A 4 10.02 21.03 -13.06
N ASP A 5 9.54 21.28 -14.29
CA ASP A 5 8.23 20.75 -14.72
C ASP A 5 8.28 19.48 -15.57
N VAL A 6 9.46 18.99 -15.91
CA VAL A 6 9.64 17.89 -16.89
C VAL A 6 9.75 16.51 -16.24
N CYS A 7 9.77 16.39 -14.92
CA CYS A 7 10.01 15.12 -14.22
C CYS A 7 8.78 14.52 -13.52
N SER A 8 7.56 14.96 -13.83
CA SER A 8 6.40 14.26 -13.28
C SER A 8 6.11 12.99 -14.09
N SER A 9 5.87 11.87 -13.41
CA SER A 9 5.48 10.61 -14.04
C SER A 9 4.23 10.74 -14.91
N ASP A 10 3.43 11.76 -14.67
CA ASP A 10 2.23 12.12 -15.44
C ASP A 10 2.60 12.65 -16.82
N LEU A 11 3.61 13.48 -16.94
CA LEU A 11 4.10 13.96 -18.22
C LEU A 11 4.62 12.82 -19.09
N LEU A 12 5.34 11.86 -18.51
CA LEU A 12 5.86 10.72 -19.23
C LEU A 12 4.74 9.79 -19.72
N GLY A 13 3.72 9.56 -18.91
CA GLY A 13 2.52 8.77 -19.24
C GLY A 13 1.68 9.44 -20.33
N GLY A 14 1.45 10.75 -20.22
CA GLY A 14 0.75 11.55 -21.23
C GLY A 14 1.47 11.54 -22.57
N VAL A 15 2.76 11.89 -22.59
CA VAL A 15 3.59 11.85 -23.79
C VAL A 15 3.65 10.46 -24.42
N ALA A 16 3.74 9.40 -23.60
CA ALA A 16 3.73 8.03 -24.12
C ALA A 16 2.39 7.66 -24.78
N THR A 17 1.29 8.20 -24.28
CA THR A 17 -0.04 8.00 -24.88
C THR A 17 -0.16 8.73 -26.20
N ASP A 18 0.27 9.99 -26.25
CA ASP A 18 0.25 10.80 -27.47
C ASP A 18 1.14 10.20 -28.56
N VAL A 19 2.34 9.74 -28.19
CA VAL A 19 3.27 9.08 -29.13
C VAL A 19 2.69 7.75 -29.63
N ARG A 20 2.01 6.96 -28.78
CA ARG A 20 1.32 5.73 -29.22
C ARG A 20 0.19 6.03 -30.20
N GLN A 21 -0.54 7.11 -29.96
CA GLN A 21 -1.62 7.53 -30.86
C GLN A 21 -1.04 7.97 -32.21
N LEU A 22 0.03 8.75 -32.23
CA LEU A 22 0.74 9.11 -33.45
C LEU A 22 1.27 7.90 -34.22
N ILE A 23 1.83 6.92 -33.51
CA ILE A 23 2.30 5.66 -34.12
C ILE A 23 1.12 4.89 -34.72
N ALA A 24 -0.01 4.84 -34.04
CA ALA A 24 -1.23 4.15 -34.54
C ALA A 24 -1.80 4.85 -35.79
N ASP A 25 -1.83 6.17 -35.82
CA ASP A 25 -2.31 6.97 -36.95
C ASP A 25 -1.38 6.83 -38.16
N THR A 26 -0.07 6.75 -37.94
CA THR A 26 0.95 6.62 -39.00
C THR A 26 1.19 5.15 -39.42
N ALA A 27 0.61 4.18 -38.68
CA ALA A 27 0.81 2.75 -38.94
C ALA A 27 0.41 2.32 -40.37
N LYS A 28 -0.48 3.08 -41.03
CA LYS A 28 -0.90 2.83 -42.43
C LYS A 28 0.16 3.25 -43.45
N GLU A 29 1.05 4.14 -43.12
CA GLU A 29 2.13 4.67 -43.96
C GLU A 29 3.44 3.88 -43.84
N VAL A 30 3.53 3.02 -42.82
CA VAL A 30 4.74 2.22 -42.57
C VAL A 30 4.80 1.04 -43.57
N PRO A 31 5.94 0.82 -44.25
CA PRO A 31 6.12 -0.27 -45.19
C PRO A 31 5.84 -1.66 -44.56
N LYS A 32 5.23 -2.56 -45.32
CA LYS A 32 4.98 -3.93 -44.87
C LYS A 32 6.28 -4.64 -44.48
N GLY A 33 6.38 -5.04 -43.20
CA GLY A 33 7.57 -5.68 -42.65
C GLY A 33 8.37 -4.82 -41.67
N SER A 34 8.00 -3.55 -41.49
CA SER A 34 8.59 -2.68 -40.47
C SER A 34 7.66 -2.58 -39.26
N SER A 35 8.22 -2.57 -38.06
CA SER A 35 7.48 -2.29 -36.83
C SER A 35 8.08 -1.08 -36.12
N VAL A 36 7.24 -0.11 -35.76
CA VAL A 36 7.62 1.02 -34.94
C VAL A 36 7.33 0.67 -33.50
N VAL A 37 8.37 0.60 -32.68
CA VAL A 37 8.24 0.23 -31.25
C VAL A 37 8.76 1.38 -30.41
N LEU A 38 7.96 1.83 -29.45
CA LEU A 38 8.36 2.80 -28.46
C LEU A 38 9.29 2.11 -27.44
N LEU A 39 10.58 2.39 -27.54
CA LEU A 39 11.62 1.87 -26.65
C LEU A 39 12.02 2.94 -25.63
N GLY A 40 12.64 2.49 -24.52
CA GLY A 40 13.19 3.37 -23.51
C GLY A 40 12.45 3.28 -22.19
N GLN A 41 12.48 4.37 -21.42
CA GLN A 41 12.00 4.42 -20.04
C GLN A 41 10.51 4.07 -19.88
N VAL A 42 9.68 4.33 -20.90
CA VAL A 42 8.24 4.00 -20.91
C VAL A 42 8.02 2.49 -20.83
N GLN A 43 8.81 1.70 -21.52
CA GLN A 43 8.68 0.24 -21.49
C GLN A 43 9.05 -0.31 -20.11
N THR A 44 10.15 0.18 -19.53
CA THR A 44 10.59 -0.20 -18.18
C THR A 44 9.57 0.20 -17.14
N MET A 45 9.00 1.40 -17.22
CA MET A 45 7.95 1.88 -16.34
C MET A 45 6.70 0.99 -16.40
N ASN A 46 6.21 0.66 -17.60
CA ASN A 46 5.04 -0.21 -17.75
C ASN A 46 5.30 -1.63 -17.22
N SER A 47 6.47 -2.18 -17.48
CA SER A 47 6.86 -3.51 -16.96
C SER A 47 6.95 -3.51 -15.44
N ALA A 48 7.55 -2.47 -14.86
CA ALA A 48 7.66 -2.32 -13.42
C ALA A 48 6.28 -2.14 -12.77
N PHE A 49 5.42 -1.29 -13.34
CA PHE A 49 4.07 -1.06 -12.84
C PHE A 49 3.23 -2.35 -12.86
N THR A 50 3.24 -3.06 -13.98
CA THR A 50 2.52 -4.33 -14.11
C THR A 50 3.11 -5.39 -13.17
N GLY A 51 4.42 -5.50 -13.07
CA GLY A 51 5.08 -6.42 -12.16
C GLY A 51 4.76 -6.14 -10.70
N LEU A 52 4.73 -4.86 -10.28
CA LEU A 52 4.36 -4.48 -8.92
C LEU A 52 2.88 -4.68 -8.62
N LEU A 53 1.99 -4.48 -9.59
CA LEU A 53 0.57 -4.77 -9.41
C LEU A 53 0.33 -6.27 -9.18
N PHE A 54 0.96 -7.13 -9.98
CA PHE A 54 0.92 -8.57 -9.76
C PHE A 54 1.62 -8.97 -8.45
N GLY A 55 2.72 -8.28 -8.10
CA GLY A 55 3.40 -8.43 -6.82
C GLY A 55 2.50 -8.08 -5.63
N LEU A 56 1.70 -7.01 -5.75
CA LEU A 56 0.73 -6.60 -4.74
C LEU A 56 -0.34 -7.69 -4.52
N LEU A 57 -0.91 -8.23 -5.60
CA LEU A 57 -1.87 -9.33 -5.51
C LEU A 57 -1.22 -10.59 -4.92
N GLY A 58 -0.02 -10.93 -5.37
CA GLY A 58 0.76 -12.05 -4.84
C GLY A 58 1.08 -11.87 -3.35
N ALA A 59 1.40 -10.66 -2.92
CA ALA A 59 1.64 -10.35 -1.50
C ALA A 59 0.39 -10.59 -0.65
N VAL A 60 -0.80 -10.18 -1.10
CA VAL A 60 -2.06 -10.43 -0.39
C VAL A 60 -2.30 -11.93 -0.23
N VAL A 61 -2.10 -12.72 -1.29
CA VAL A 61 -2.27 -14.17 -1.25
C VAL A 61 -1.27 -14.82 -0.29
N LEU A 62 0.00 -14.39 -0.35
CA LEU A 62 1.06 -14.91 0.51
C LEU A 62 0.81 -14.57 1.98
N ILE A 63 0.38 -13.34 2.27
CA ILE A 63 -0.03 -12.90 3.60
C ILE A 63 -1.18 -13.78 4.11
N TYR A 64 -2.19 -14.05 3.28
CA TYR A 64 -3.30 -14.92 3.64
C TYR A 64 -2.82 -16.30 4.08
N PHE A 65 -2.00 -16.97 3.26
CA PHE A 65 -1.45 -18.29 3.60
C PHE A 65 -0.61 -18.26 4.87
N LEU A 66 0.21 -17.23 5.06
CA LEU A 66 1.04 -17.09 6.25
C LEU A 66 0.17 -16.99 7.52
N ILE A 67 -0.93 -16.23 7.46
CA ILE A 67 -1.85 -16.09 8.57
C ILE A 67 -2.61 -17.40 8.82
N VAL A 68 -3.06 -18.12 7.76
CA VAL A 68 -3.68 -19.45 7.88
C VAL A 68 -2.76 -20.43 8.62
N VAL A 69 -1.48 -20.46 8.25
CA VAL A 69 -0.49 -21.33 8.92
C VAL A 69 -0.28 -20.94 10.38
N ASN A 70 -0.26 -19.64 10.68
CA ASN A 70 -0.05 -19.14 12.04
C ASN A 70 -1.24 -19.45 12.97
N PHE A 71 -2.46 -19.24 12.50
CA PHE A 71 -3.67 -19.41 13.31
C PHE A 71 -4.31 -20.80 13.19
N GLN A 72 -3.87 -21.62 12.23
CA GLN A 72 -4.46 -22.94 11.93
C GLN A 72 -5.99 -22.91 11.74
N SER A 73 -6.51 -21.79 11.28
CA SER A 73 -7.92 -21.50 11.03
C SER A 73 -8.07 -20.85 9.67
N TRP A 74 -9.15 -21.18 8.96
CA TRP A 74 -9.47 -20.55 7.67
C TRP A 74 -10.31 -19.28 7.82
N SER A 75 -10.99 -19.12 8.96
CA SER A 75 -11.89 -18.00 9.22
C SER A 75 -11.15 -16.75 9.73
N ASP A 76 -10.20 -16.93 10.64
CA ASP A 76 -9.47 -15.82 11.27
C ASP A 76 -8.67 -14.96 10.29
N PRO A 77 -7.98 -15.54 9.29
CA PRO A 77 -7.32 -14.75 8.25
C PRO A 77 -8.26 -13.85 7.46
N PHE A 78 -9.51 -14.28 7.29
CA PHE A 78 -10.49 -13.48 6.54
C PHE A 78 -10.78 -12.15 7.23
N VAL A 79 -10.89 -12.16 8.55
CA VAL A 79 -11.10 -10.94 9.37
C VAL A 79 -9.89 -10.02 9.26
N ILE A 80 -8.68 -10.57 9.32
CA ILE A 80 -7.44 -9.78 9.23
C ILE A 80 -7.29 -9.15 7.84
N ILE A 81 -7.64 -9.88 6.79
CA ILE A 81 -7.56 -9.40 5.40
C ILE A 81 -8.55 -8.27 5.13
N THR A 82 -9.68 -8.20 5.82
CA THR A 82 -10.61 -7.06 5.66
C THR A 82 -10.00 -5.71 6.06
N ALA A 83 -8.91 -5.70 6.84
CA ALA A 83 -8.15 -4.49 7.14
C ALA A 83 -7.32 -3.99 5.94
N LEU A 84 -6.93 -4.87 5.00
CA LEU A 84 -6.12 -4.49 3.84
C LEU A 84 -6.83 -3.51 2.88
N PRO A 85 -8.10 -3.71 2.48
CA PRO A 85 -8.84 -2.73 1.71
C PRO A 85 -8.92 -1.35 2.38
N ALA A 86 -9.03 -1.31 3.71
CA ALA A 86 -9.04 -0.05 4.45
C ALA A 86 -7.68 0.67 4.35
N ALA A 87 -6.57 -0.06 4.47
CA ALA A 87 -5.23 0.48 4.26
C ALA A 87 -5.05 1.01 2.83
N LEU A 88 -5.50 0.26 1.82
CA LEU A 88 -5.47 0.69 0.42
C LEU A 88 -6.31 1.96 0.20
N ALA A 89 -7.49 2.04 0.80
CA ALA A 89 -8.31 3.25 0.74
C ALA A 89 -7.58 4.46 1.36
N GLY A 90 -6.86 4.27 2.46
CA GLY A 90 -6.02 5.30 3.07
C GLY A 90 -4.90 5.78 2.16
N ILE A 91 -4.25 4.86 1.44
CA ILE A 91 -3.21 5.17 0.46
C ILE A 91 -3.80 6.03 -0.68
N VAL A 92 -4.91 5.58 -1.27
CA VAL A 92 -5.57 6.31 -2.37
C VAL A 92 -6.02 7.70 -1.90
N TRP A 93 -6.60 7.78 -0.72
CA TRP A 93 -7.02 9.06 -0.13
C TRP A 93 -5.85 10.03 0.07
N MET A 94 -4.72 9.54 0.61
CA MET A 94 -3.54 10.37 0.83
C MET A 94 -2.92 10.83 -0.49
N LEU A 95 -2.81 9.94 -1.48
CA LEU A 95 -2.32 10.30 -2.82
C LEU A 95 -3.25 11.32 -3.48
N PHE A 96 -4.56 11.18 -3.33
CA PHE A 96 -5.53 12.12 -3.87
C PHE A 96 -5.42 13.51 -3.22
N THR A 97 -5.33 13.58 -1.88
CA THR A 97 -5.23 14.86 -1.16
C THR A 97 -3.90 15.58 -1.39
N THR A 98 -2.85 14.84 -1.73
CA THR A 98 -1.52 15.40 -2.04
C THR A 98 -1.29 15.60 -3.54
N GLU A 99 -2.34 15.44 -4.36
CA GLU A 99 -2.26 15.54 -5.84
C GLU A 99 -1.12 14.71 -6.43
N THR A 100 -0.87 13.54 -5.84
CA THR A 100 0.24 12.67 -6.22
C THR A 100 -0.31 11.51 -7.04
N THR A 101 0.29 11.26 -8.20
CA THR A 101 -0.12 10.17 -9.08
C THR A 101 0.30 8.82 -8.56
N LEU A 102 -0.47 7.80 -8.93
CA LEU A 102 -0.14 6.40 -8.62
C LEU A 102 1.08 5.99 -9.45
N SER A 103 2.24 6.01 -8.84
CA SER A 103 3.53 5.73 -9.44
C SER A 103 4.14 4.42 -8.91
N VAL A 104 5.23 3.96 -9.51
CA VAL A 104 6.00 2.79 -9.06
C VAL A 104 6.41 2.90 -7.58
N PRO A 105 6.97 4.05 -7.11
CA PRO A 105 7.25 4.24 -5.69
C PRO A 105 6.00 4.16 -4.80
N ALA A 106 4.86 4.71 -5.24
CA ALA A 106 3.61 4.63 -4.48
C ALA A 106 3.14 3.18 -4.30
N LEU A 107 3.21 2.34 -5.35
CA LEU A 107 2.90 0.91 -5.26
C LEU A 107 3.85 0.15 -4.32
N THR A 108 5.14 0.48 -4.36
CA THR A 108 6.12 -0.08 -3.42
C THR A 108 5.76 0.30 -1.98
N GLY A 109 5.38 1.56 -1.74
CA GLY A 109 4.88 2.04 -0.45
C GLY A 109 3.61 1.30 -0.01
N ALA A 110 2.70 0.99 -0.93
CA ALA A 110 1.49 0.22 -0.66
C ALA A 110 1.82 -1.20 -0.18
N ILE A 111 2.72 -1.91 -0.85
CA ILE A 111 3.15 -3.26 -0.45
C ILE A 111 3.78 -3.22 0.95
N MET A 112 4.65 -2.25 1.19
CA MET A 112 5.31 -2.08 2.49
C MET A 112 4.30 -1.79 3.61
N CYS A 113 3.36 -0.87 3.37
CA CYS A 113 2.30 -0.53 4.32
C CYS A 113 1.41 -1.73 4.65
N MET A 114 1.01 -2.52 3.64
CA MET A 114 0.20 -3.72 3.86
C MET A 114 0.91 -4.75 4.73
N GLY A 115 2.22 -4.93 4.53
CA GLY A 115 3.03 -5.82 5.38
C GLY A 115 3.02 -5.39 6.85
N VAL A 116 3.20 -4.11 7.12
CA VAL A 116 3.19 -3.56 8.49
C VAL A 116 1.79 -3.63 9.11
N ALA A 117 0.76 -3.23 8.37
CA ALA A 117 -0.63 -3.30 8.83
C ALA A 117 -1.03 -4.73 9.22
N THR A 118 -0.64 -5.71 8.40
CA THR A 118 -0.88 -7.13 8.70
C THR A 118 -0.13 -7.58 9.94
N ALA A 119 1.15 -7.22 10.08
CA ALA A 119 1.94 -7.60 11.25
C ALA A 119 1.34 -7.05 12.56
N ASN A 120 0.89 -5.79 12.55
CA ASN A 120 0.23 -5.17 13.69
C ASN A 120 -1.10 -5.88 14.01
N SER A 121 -1.91 -6.18 13.01
CA SER A 121 -3.19 -6.88 13.19
C SER A 121 -3.01 -8.30 13.73
N VAL A 122 -2.04 -9.06 13.22
CA VAL A 122 -1.70 -10.40 13.71
C VAL A 122 -1.28 -10.35 15.17
N LEU A 123 -0.46 -9.36 15.57
CA LEU A 123 0.00 -9.20 16.94
C LEU A 123 -1.15 -8.95 17.93
N VAL A 124 -2.10 -8.12 17.55
CA VAL A 124 -3.27 -7.79 18.39
C VAL A 124 -4.19 -9.00 18.52
N ILE A 125 -4.52 -9.67 17.40
CA ILE A 125 -5.46 -10.78 17.38
C ILE A 125 -4.88 -12.02 18.06
N SER A 126 -3.59 -12.31 17.89
CA SER A 126 -2.95 -13.43 18.60
C SER A 126 -3.00 -13.24 20.11
N PHE A 127 -2.76 -12.03 20.60
CA PHE A 127 -2.86 -11.73 22.02
C PHE A 127 -4.31 -11.77 22.54
N ALA A 128 -5.28 -11.27 21.77
CA ALA A 128 -6.69 -11.36 22.12
C ALA A 128 -7.16 -12.81 22.25
N ARG A 129 -6.66 -13.69 21.38
CA ARG A 129 -6.98 -15.13 21.43
C ARG A 129 -6.37 -15.82 22.66
N GLU A 130 -5.13 -15.50 22.99
CA GLU A 130 -4.46 -15.98 24.19
C GLU A 130 -5.27 -15.58 25.45
N ARG A 131 -5.71 -14.32 25.51
CA ARG A 131 -6.55 -13.83 26.60
C ARG A 131 -7.94 -14.44 26.64
N TYR A 132 -8.50 -14.75 25.48
CA TYR A 132 -9.80 -15.44 25.42
C TYR A 132 -9.74 -16.86 26.04
N GLU A 133 -8.64 -17.58 25.80
CA GLU A 133 -8.46 -18.91 26.42
C GLU A 133 -8.34 -18.83 27.95
N GLU A 134 -7.82 -17.74 28.50
CA GLU A 134 -7.69 -17.54 29.96
C GLU A 134 -8.99 -17.02 30.60
N LEU A 135 -9.67 -16.06 29.99
CA LEU A 135 -10.80 -15.34 30.55
C LEU A 135 -12.15 -15.99 30.24
N GLY A 136 -12.27 -16.72 29.13
CA GLY A 136 -13.52 -17.32 28.65
C GLY A 136 -14.59 -16.32 28.18
N ASP A 137 -14.29 -15.00 28.24
CA ASP A 137 -15.15 -13.92 27.77
C ASP A 137 -14.49 -13.20 26.59
N PRO A 138 -15.08 -13.25 25.37
CA PRO A 138 -14.50 -12.65 24.20
C PRO A 138 -14.43 -11.12 24.28
N VAL A 139 -15.39 -10.47 24.97
CA VAL A 139 -15.42 -9.01 25.10
C VAL A 139 -14.31 -8.52 26.03
N ALA A 140 -14.15 -9.17 27.17
CA ALA A 140 -13.09 -8.82 28.12
C ALA A 140 -11.70 -9.06 27.51
N ALA A 141 -11.50 -10.16 26.80
CA ALA A 141 -10.25 -10.48 26.12
C ALA A 141 -9.88 -9.46 25.03
N ALA A 142 -10.85 -9.02 24.24
CA ALA A 142 -10.65 -8.02 23.21
C ALA A 142 -10.29 -6.65 23.78
N LEU A 143 -10.99 -6.22 24.83
CA LEU A 143 -10.71 -4.96 25.52
C LEU A 143 -9.31 -4.97 26.14
N GLU A 144 -8.93 -6.04 26.80
CA GLU A 144 -7.60 -6.18 27.39
C GLU A 144 -6.50 -6.18 26.33
N ALA A 145 -6.70 -6.91 25.22
CA ALA A 145 -5.80 -6.91 24.09
C ALA A 145 -5.63 -5.50 23.50
N GLY A 146 -6.72 -4.78 23.34
CA GLY A 146 -6.72 -3.40 22.89
C GLY A 146 -5.87 -2.51 23.79
N PHE A 147 -6.11 -2.51 25.08
CA PHE A 147 -5.39 -1.67 26.03
C PHE A 147 -3.90 -2.00 26.10
N VAL A 148 -3.52 -3.27 26.10
CA VAL A 148 -2.13 -3.71 26.26
C VAL A 148 -1.34 -3.50 24.96
N ARG A 149 -1.92 -3.81 23.80
CA ARG A 149 -1.22 -3.79 22.51
C ARG A 149 -1.33 -2.47 21.76
N PHE A 150 -2.28 -1.61 22.09
CA PHE A 150 -2.44 -0.32 21.44
C PHE A 150 -1.19 0.57 21.53
N ARG A 151 -0.57 0.66 22.69
CA ARG A 151 0.62 1.50 22.89
C ARG A 151 1.79 1.07 22.01
N PRO A 152 2.24 -0.20 21.97
CA PRO A 152 3.34 -0.63 21.10
C PRO A 152 3.01 -0.43 19.62
N VAL A 153 1.79 -0.74 19.18
CA VAL A 153 1.35 -0.57 17.78
C VAL A 153 1.37 0.90 17.39
N LEU A 154 0.82 1.77 18.22
CA LEU A 154 0.85 3.22 17.99
C LEU A 154 2.27 3.79 17.94
N MET A 155 3.18 3.30 18.81
CA MET A 155 4.58 3.72 18.78
C MET A 155 5.27 3.34 17.48
N THR A 156 5.05 2.13 16.95
CA THR A 156 5.64 1.70 15.67
C THR A 156 5.07 2.49 14.50
N ALA A 157 3.76 2.72 14.48
CA ALA A 157 3.11 3.52 13.43
C ALA A 157 3.60 4.97 13.44
N LEU A 158 3.65 5.62 14.60
CA LEU A 158 4.18 6.98 14.73
C LEU A 158 5.66 7.09 14.34
N ALA A 159 6.49 6.11 14.76
CA ALA A 159 7.89 6.08 14.37
C ALA A 159 8.07 5.98 12.85
N MET A 160 7.25 5.17 12.18
CA MET A 160 7.28 5.07 10.71
C MET A 160 6.75 6.35 10.04
N ILE A 161 5.66 6.93 10.53
CA ILE A 161 5.12 8.19 10.00
C ILE A 161 6.15 9.31 10.11
N ILE A 162 6.76 9.48 11.28
CA ILE A 162 7.79 10.51 11.51
C ILE A 162 9.03 10.22 10.65
N GLY A 163 9.46 8.95 10.56
CA GLY A 163 10.61 8.54 9.75
C GLY A 163 10.40 8.75 8.24
N MET A 164 9.15 8.59 7.76
CA MET A 164 8.81 8.80 6.35
C MET A 164 8.43 10.26 6.02
N ALA A 165 8.19 11.11 7.02
CA ALA A 165 7.80 12.50 6.82
C ALA A 165 8.80 13.31 5.96
N PRO A 166 10.13 13.25 6.15
CA PRO A 166 11.07 13.96 5.31
C PRO A 166 10.99 13.52 3.83
N MET A 167 10.80 12.23 3.58
CA MET A 167 10.64 11.68 2.24
C MET A 167 9.29 12.11 1.63
N ALA A 168 8.21 12.06 2.39
CA ALA A 168 6.88 12.46 1.92
C ALA A 168 6.80 13.95 1.54
N LEU A 169 7.60 14.79 2.20
CA LEU A 169 7.75 16.21 1.90
C LEU A 169 8.70 16.48 0.73
N GLY A 170 9.36 15.45 0.18
CA GLY A 170 10.30 15.60 -0.91
C GLY A 170 11.58 16.33 -0.53
N LEU A 171 11.99 16.28 0.74
CA LEU A 171 13.18 16.98 1.22
C LEU A 171 14.46 16.26 0.76
N GLY A 172 15.38 17.00 0.18
CA GLY A 172 16.67 16.52 -0.33
C GLY A 172 16.69 16.35 -1.86
N GLU A 173 17.90 16.20 -2.40
CA GLU A 173 18.11 15.99 -3.85
C GLU A 173 17.46 14.65 -4.28
N GLY A 174 16.55 14.70 -5.26
CA GLY A 174 15.80 13.52 -5.73
C GLY A 174 14.68 13.06 -4.78
N GLY A 175 14.39 13.82 -3.71
CA GLY A 175 13.32 13.51 -2.77
C GLY A 175 11.94 13.45 -3.41
N GLU A 176 11.69 14.29 -4.42
CA GLU A 176 10.41 14.33 -5.14
C GLU A 176 10.06 13.01 -5.82
N GLN A 177 11.05 12.28 -6.33
CA GLN A 177 10.83 10.98 -6.99
C GLN A 177 10.33 9.91 -6.01
N ASN A 178 10.73 9.99 -4.74
CA ASN A 178 10.36 9.05 -3.70
C ASN A 178 9.24 9.57 -2.78
N ALA A 179 8.83 10.83 -2.92
CA ALA A 179 7.74 11.40 -2.14
C ALA A 179 6.43 10.59 -2.21
N PRO A 180 6.02 10.05 -3.38
CA PRO A 180 4.84 9.20 -3.48
C PRO A 180 4.90 7.95 -2.60
N LEU A 181 6.09 7.37 -2.40
CA LEU A 181 6.28 6.23 -1.50
C LEU A 181 6.00 6.64 -0.04
N GLY A 182 6.62 7.72 0.42
CA GLY A 182 6.40 8.23 1.78
C GLY A 182 4.94 8.59 2.05
N ARG A 183 4.29 9.26 1.10
CA ARG A 183 2.87 9.63 1.18
C ARG A 183 1.96 8.41 1.23
N ALA A 184 2.22 7.39 0.40
CA ALA A 184 1.47 6.15 0.40
C ALA A 184 1.58 5.41 1.76
N VAL A 185 2.78 5.30 2.31
CA VAL A 185 3.01 4.65 3.61
C VAL A 185 2.30 5.40 4.74
N ILE A 186 2.43 6.72 4.79
CA ILE A 186 1.77 7.53 5.83
C ILE A 186 0.25 7.40 5.74
N GLY A 187 -0.35 7.56 4.55
CA GLY A 187 -1.78 7.46 4.36
C GLY A 187 -2.34 6.09 4.71
N GLY A 188 -1.65 5.04 4.28
CA GLY A 188 -2.04 3.67 4.58
C GLY A 188 -1.93 3.33 6.08
N LEU A 189 -0.88 3.77 6.77
CA LEU A 189 -0.72 3.55 8.21
C LEU A 189 -1.78 4.28 9.02
N ILE A 190 -2.05 5.55 8.75
CA ILE A 190 -3.08 6.30 9.47
C ILE A 190 -4.42 5.58 9.41
N ARG A 191 -4.84 5.15 8.22
CA ARG A 191 -6.13 4.48 8.04
C ARG A 191 -6.14 3.05 8.59
N SER A 192 -5.02 2.34 8.49
CA SER A 192 -4.86 0.99 9.04
C SER A 192 -4.99 0.97 10.57
N GLU A 193 -4.38 1.93 11.25
CA GLU A 193 -4.45 2.02 12.72
C GLU A 193 -5.86 2.43 13.19
N GLU A 194 -6.53 3.31 12.47
CA GLU A 194 -7.92 3.67 12.74
C GLU A 194 -8.83 2.43 12.63
N HIS A 195 -8.69 1.64 11.56
CA HIS A 195 -9.49 0.44 11.37
C HIS A 195 -9.16 -0.66 12.37
N THR A 196 -7.89 -0.82 12.75
CA THR A 196 -7.48 -1.78 13.79
C THR A 196 -8.09 -1.43 15.14
N SER A 197 -8.21 -0.15 15.46
CA SER A 197 -8.88 0.31 16.69
C SER A 197 -10.40 0.09 16.66
N GLU A 198 -11.03 0.18 15.49
CA GLU A 198 -12.45 -0.12 15.31
C GLU A 198 -12.75 -1.62 15.43
N LEU A 199 -11.91 -2.50 14.90
CA LEU A 199 -12.04 -3.96 15.01
C LEU A 199 -11.91 -4.46 16.46
N GLN A 200 -11.31 -3.68 17.34
CA GLN A 200 -11.27 -3.94 18.78
C GLN A 200 -12.59 -3.58 19.49
N SER A 201 -13.52 -2.95 18.79
CA SER A 201 -14.85 -2.71 19.31
C SER A 201 -15.58 -4.04 19.52
N PRO A 202 -16.22 -4.27 20.70
CA PRO A 202 -16.83 -5.55 21.06
C PRO A 202 -17.92 -6.03 20.10
N MET A 203 -18.31 -5.22 19.14
CA MET A 203 -19.39 -5.52 18.19
C MET A 203 -19.02 -6.57 17.12
N TYR A 204 -17.71 -6.84 16.90
CA TYR A 204 -17.25 -7.75 15.84
C TYR A 204 -16.75 -9.11 16.36
N LEU A 205 -16.78 -9.32 17.68
CA LEU A 205 -16.30 -10.56 18.34
C LEU A 205 -17.44 -11.47 18.86
N VAL A 206 -18.69 -11.16 18.51
CA VAL A 206 -19.87 -11.99 18.82
C VAL A 206 -20.26 -12.87 17.66
#